data_7a1fb26bd6c887c782d8ae4cc5bcb5af
#
_entry.id   7a1fb26bd6c887c782d8ae4cc5bcb5af
#
_cell.length_a   1.000
_cell.length_b   1.000
_cell.length_c   1.000
_cell.angle_alpha   90.00
_cell.angle_beta   90.00
_cell.angle_gamma   90.00
#
_symmetry.space_group_name_H-M   'P 1'
#
loop_
_entity.id
_entity.type
_entity.pdbx_description
1 polymer ?
#
loop_
_entity_poly.entity_id
_entity_poly.type
_entity_poly.pdbx_seq_one_letter_code
_entity_poly.pdbx_strand_id
1 'polypeptide(L)'
;MKYNISIIGSCQSRDIFNSKFIPDYKEHFSVYSYYTMTSMLSVMSKPVSYNYDNLESCSLSNDNTDHWFFELEKPMLKTLATKKPDILLMDFYCEARYGAREYDGGYIVDRFSKMKGLHVIDKKKLGKEYNYTKNTIEFIGLWKQAFDEFMVFMRDNLPETKIVINTIKGNNVVVDKKGNKYISPKTVDVDLKRVNELWTFFDVYAINKYGLDAIRYDKEYTLDPDYIFGGLGVALVHFQREYYKECFRKLVELAATYDKCKDLSSELNLISNNDFHDGKAHWCHWTGNFKRLNEGGCIALTLRDCRAELGEYKPQIWTFPIEIIGDGETMYELSFDILVKNEKVLQKKNFVVFGVRTFKYLKQYKYSDSLTSDSLELDGHNIEIGKKYTYRYRFSSKGKYVRLAIFMKKYVPGIEYSNIKLKYVGKPD
;
A
#
# COMPACT_ATOMS: atom_id res chain seq x y z
N MET A 1 11.39 -7.66 18.94
CA MET A 1 11.18 -8.75 17.95
C MET A 1 11.97 -8.42 16.69
N LYS A 2 12.46 -9.42 15.96
CA LYS A 2 13.29 -9.23 14.77
C LYS A 2 12.53 -9.72 13.54
N TYR A 3 12.35 -8.87 12.54
CA TYR A 3 11.60 -9.19 11.32
C TYR A 3 12.51 -9.71 10.21
N ASN A 4 12.00 -10.67 9.45
CA ASN A 4 12.62 -11.15 8.23
C ASN A 4 12.15 -10.29 7.07
N ILE A 5 13.06 -9.64 6.38
CA ILE A 5 12.75 -8.71 5.30
C ILE A 5 13.37 -9.13 3.99
N SER A 6 12.60 -9.02 2.92
CA SER A 6 13.09 -9.10 1.55
C SER A 6 12.92 -7.76 0.86
N ILE A 7 13.78 -7.48 -0.12
CA ILE A 7 13.82 -6.17 -0.79
C ILE A 7 13.76 -6.37 -2.29
N ILE A 8 12.87 -5.63 -2.95
CA ILE A 8 12.83 -5.46 -4.41
C ILE A 8 12.97 -3.98 -4.70
N GLY A 9 14.12 -3.55 -5.21
CA GLY A 9 14.30 -2.13 -5.42
C GLY A 9 15.74 -1.72 -5.72
N SER A 10 16.09 -0.53 -5.34
CA SER A 10 17.39 0.08 -5.60
C SER A 10 18.23 0.27 -4.32
N CYS A 11 19.38 0.93 -4.48
CA CYS A 11 20.29 1.23 -3.37
C CYS A 11 19.58 1.96 -2.21
N GLN A 12 18.64 2.83 -2.51
CA GLN A 12 17.91 3.59 -1.49
C GLN A 12 17.14 2.70 -0.50
N SER A 13 16.57 1.59 -0.97
CA SER A 13 15.85 0.64 -0.09
C SER A 13 16.80 -0.39 0.52
N ARG A 14 17.90 -0.75 -0.17
CA ARG A 14 18.91 -1.69 0.32
C ARG A 14 19.74 -1.11 1.45
N ASP A 15 20.21 0.12 1.31
CA ASP A 15 21.30 0.64 2.12
C ASP A 15 20.88 1.06 3.53
N ILE A 16 19.57 1.07 3.82
CA ILE A 16 19.07 1.14 5.20
C ILE A 16 19.41 -0.13 6.01
N PHE A 17 19.80 -1.23 5.35
CA PHE A 17 20.26 -2.47 5.97
C PHE A 17 21.78 -2.64 5.86
N ASN A 18 22.51 -1.54 5.84
CA ASN A 18 23.95 -1.54 5.81
C ASN A 18 24.51 -0.93 7.09
N SER A 19 25.36 -1.68 7.80
CA SER A 19 25.93 -1.23 9.08
C SER A 19 26.78 0.05 9.00
N LYS A 20 27.24 0.45 7.80
CA LYS A 20 27.91 1.73 7.60
C LYS A 20 26.97 2.93 7.71
N PHE A 21 25.68 2.75 7.39
CA PHE A 21 24.62 3.76 7.53
C PHE A 21 23.86 3.59 8.85
N ILE A 22 23.46 2.36 9.14
CA ILE A 22 22.64 1.98 10.30
C ILE A 22 23.35 0.83 11.03
N PRO A 23 24.22 1.11 12.01
CA PRO A 23 25.01 0.08 12.68
C PRO A 23 24.21 -1.03 13.36
N ASP A 24 23.06 -0.68 13.88
CA ASP A 24 22.16 -1.52 14.70
C ASP A 24 20.99 -2.14 13.91
N TYR A 25 20.95 -2.03 12.59
CA TYR A 25 19.82 -2.55 11.81
C TYR A 25 19.54 -4.03 12.06
N LYS A 26 20.59 -4.82 12.40
CA LYS A 26 20.50 -6.26 12.67
C LYS A 26 19.74 -6.60 13.95
N GLU A 27 19.53 -5.65 14.83
CA GLU A 27 18.70 -5.82 16.03
C GLU A 27 17.22 -5.89 15.67
N HIS A 28 16.83 -5.21 14.59
CA HIS A 28 15.45 -5.08 14.13
C HIS A 28 15.12 -5.99 12.95
N PHE A 29 16.05 -6.18 12.00
CA PHE A 29 15.78 -6.89 10.74
C PHE A 29 16.85 -7.93 10.40
N SER A 30 16.38 -9.04 9.80
CA SER A 30 17.18 -10.03 9.07
C SER A 30 16.85 -9.92 7.58
N VAL A 31 17.81 -9.55 6.75
CA VAL A 31 17.61 -9.49 5.29
C VAL A 31 17.67 -10.92 4.72
N TYR A 32 16.56 -11.40 4.18
CA TYR A 32 16.42 -12.74 3.62
C TYR A 32 16.80 -12.82 2.16
N SER A 33 16.46 -11.80 1.40
CA SER A 33 16.83 -11.69 -0.01
C SER A 33 16.80 -10.22 -0.45
N TYR A 34 17.61 -9.94 -1.45
CA TYR A 34 17.68 -8.63 -2.06
C TYR A 34 17.74 -8.77 -3.58
N TYR A 35 16.73 -8.23 -4.25
CA TYR A 35 16.62 -8.17 -5.70
C TYR A 35 16.79 -6.74 -6.15
N THR A 36 18.01 -6.44 -6.58
CA THR A 36 18.38 -5.07 -6.93
C THR A 36 18.17 -4.81 -8.40
N MET A 37 17.63 -3.62 -8.68
CA MET A 37 17.68 -3.03 -10.01
C MET A 37 16.98 -3.88 -11.09
N THR A 38 15.96 -4.62 -10.73
CA THR A 38 15.07 -5.33 -11.63
C THR A 38 13.79 -4.54 -11.87
N SER A 39 13.00 -4.93 -12.86
CA SER A 39 11.68 -4.35 -13.15
C SER A 39 10.56 -5.36 -12.95
N MET A 40 9.36 -4.90 -12.69
CA MET A 40 8.19 -5.77 -12.50
C MET A 40 7.89 -6.63 -13.73
N LEU A 41 8.10 -6.07 -14.94
CA LEU A 41 7.98 -6.85 -16.17
C LEU A 41 8.99 -7.99 -16.23
N SER A 42 10.21 -7.72 -15.79
CA SER A 42 11.25 -8.74 -15.71
C SER A 42 10.92 -9.80 -14.67
N VAL A 43 10.48 -9.39 -13.50
CA VAL A 43 10.12 -10.29 -12.39
C VAL A 43 9.02 -11.27 -12.76
N MET A 44 7.99 -10.79 -13.46
CA MET A 44 6.84 -11.60 -13.88
C MET A 44 7.07 -12.34 -15.21
N SER A 45 8.25 -12.17 -15.80
CA SER A 45 8.65 -12.82 -17.03
C SER A 45 9.23 -14.21 -16.75
N LYS A 46 9.15 -15.10 -17.74
CA LYS A 46 9.88 -16.37 -17.69
C LYS A 46 11.39 -16.16 -17.80
N PRO A 47 12.22 -17.10 -17.32
CA PRO A 47 13.66 -17.12 -17.58
C PRO A 47 13.97 -16.95 -19.06
N VAL A 48 15.04 -16.26 -19.37
CA VAL A 48 15.47 -15.96 -20.74
C VAL A 48 16.80 -16.64 -21.06
N SER A 49 17.05 -16.92 -22.32
CA SER A 49 18.31 -17.57 -22.72
C SER A 49 19.50 -16.62 -22.61
N TYR A 50 20.64 -17.14 -22.15
CA TYR A 50 21.90 -16.39 -22.05
C TYR A 50 23.10 -17.32 -22.17
N ASN A 51 24.29 -16.75 -22.41
CA ASN A 51 25.52 -17.49 -22.41
C ASN A 51 26.14 -17.52 -21.01
N TYR A 52 26.06 -18.67 -20.35
CA TYR A 52 26.53 -18.87 -18.98
C TYR A 52 28.05 -18.68 -18.86
N ASP A 53 28.83 -19.24 -19.80
CA ASP A 53 30.30 -19.16 -19.79
C ASP A 53 30.76 -17.70 -19.86
N ASN A 54 30.04 -16.87 -20.63
CA ASN A 54 30.31 -15.44 -20.71
C ASN A 54 29.91 -14.70 -19.41
N LEU A 55 28.90 -15.15 -18.69
CA LEU A 55 28.52 -14.59 -17.41
C LEU A 55 29.58 -14.87 -16.33
N GLU A 56 30.09 -16.09 -16.26
CA GLU A 56 31.18 -16.45 -15.33
C GLU A 56 32.51 -15.74 -15.66
N SER A 57 32.80 -15.59 -16.93
CA SER A 57 34.06 -14.95 -17.39
C SER A 57 34.03 -13.43 -17.32
N CYS A 58 32.87 -12.83 -17.09
CA CYS A 58 32.78 -11.38 -16.90
C CYS A 58 33.57 -10.96 -15.68
N SER A 59 34.55 -10.09 -15.87
CA SER A 59 35.33 -9.44 -14.79
C SER A 59 34.51 -8.41 -14.01
N LEU A 60 33.22 -8.69 -13.82
CA LEU A 60 32.32 -7.94 -12.98
C LEU A 60 32.61 -8.29 -11.52
N SER A 61 32.48 -7.33 -10.63
CA SER A 61 32.47 -7.66 -9.20
C SER A 61 31.38 -8.71 -8.94
N ASN A 62 31.58 -9.61 -7.98
CA ASN A 62 30.63 -10.68 -7.66
C ASN A 62 29.20 -10.17 -7.53
N ASP A 63 29.01 -8.98 -6.93
CA ASP A 63 27.70 -8.33 -6.80
C ASP A 63 26.99 -8.07 -8.15
N ASN A 64 27.75 -7.77 -9.21
CA ASN A 64 27.16 -7.51 -10.52
C ASN A 64 26.83 -8.81 -11.27
N THR A 65 27.59 -9.87 -11.06
CA THR A 65 27.32 -11.20 -11.65
C THR A 65 26.05 -11.79 -11.08
N ASP A 66 25.89 -11.76 -9.75
CA ASP A 66 24.68 -12.23 -9.07
C ASP A 66 23.43 -11.47 -9.54
N HIS A 67 23.57 -10.15 -9.72
CA HIS A 67 22.49 -9.32 -10.21
C HIS A 67 22.00 -9.76 -11.62
N TRP A 68 22.93 -10.06 -12.53
CA TRP A 68 22.56 -10.54 -13.86
C TRP A 68 21.98 -11.96 -13.84
N PHE A 69 22.54 -12.81 -13.04
CA PHE A 69 21.99 -14.14 -12.83
C PHE A 69 20.51 -14.06 -12.39
N PHE A 70 20.21 -13.22 -11.39
CA PHE A 70 18.84 -13.01 -10.93
C PHE A 70 17.95 -12.38 -12.01
N GLU A 71 18.49 -11.46 -12.81
CA GLU A 71 17.75 -10.83 -13.90
C GLU A 71 17.41 -11.81 -15.03
N LEU A 72 18.27 -12.77 -15.35
CA LEU A 72 18.09 -13.71 -16.45
C LEU A 72 17.33 -14.98 -16.03
N GLU A 73 17.65 -15.55 -14.88
CA GLU A 73 17.05 -16.77 -14.34
C GLU A 73 15.71 -16.56 -13.63
N LYS A 74 15.38 -15.32 -13.25
CA LYS A 74 14.12 -14.97 -12.58
C LYS A 74 13.79 -15.78 -11.30
N PRO A 75 14.73 -16.06 -10.38
CA PRO A 75 14.48 -16.92 -9.22
C PRO A 75 13.63 -16.25 -8.14
N MET A 76 13.28 -14.98 -8.28
CA MET A 76 12.74 -14.14 -7.22
C MET A 76 11.43 -14.67 -6.64
N LEU A 77 10.43 -14.96 -7.47
CA LEU A 77 9.13 -15.44 -6.98
C LEU A 77 9.28 -16.74 -6.19
N LYS A 78 10.10 -17.68 -6.72
CA LYS A 78 10.42 -18.94 -6.03
C LYS A 78 11.12 -18.69 -4.69
N THR A 79 12.07 -17.76 -4.66
CA THR A 79 12.80 -17.42 -3.42
C THR A 79 11.88 -16.78 -2.40
N LEU A 80 11.02 -15.84 -2.80
CA LEU A 80 10.03 -15.24 -1.91
C LEU A 80 9.10 -16.31 -1.31
N ALA A 81 8.53 -17.18 -2.15
CA ALA A 81 7.64 -18.25 -1.69
C ALA A 81 8.33 -19.23 -0.72
N THR A 82 9.65 -19.46 -0.89
CA THR A 82 10.44 -20.35 -0.02
C THR A 82 10.83 -19.65 1.29
N LYS A 83 11.27 -18.39 1.21
CA LYS A 83 11.79 -17.63 2.37
C LYS A 83 10.69 -17.06 3.26
N LYS A 84 9.53 -16.74 2.70
CA LYS A 84 8.35 -16.19 3.39
C LYS A 84 8.73 -15.03 4.33
N PRO A 85 9.20 -13.90 3.80
CA PRO A 85 9.57 -12.77 4.65
C PRO A 85 8.35 -12.19 5.37
N ASP A 86 8.55 -11.62 6.55
CA ASP A 86 7.50 -10.87 7.26
C ASP A 86 7.15 -9.58 6.52
N ILE A 87 8.18 -8.94 5.94
CA ILE A 87 8.05 -7.67 5.20
C ILE A 87 8.73 -7.78 3.84
N LEU A 88 8.07 -7.27 2.80
CA LEU A 88 8.65 -7.02 1.49
C LEU A 88 8.72 -5.50 1.26
N LEU A 89 9.94 -4.95 1.31
CA LEU A 89 10.19 -3.53 1.02
C LEU A 89 10.43 -3.35 -0.48
N MET A 90 9.70 -2.43 -1.10
CA MET A 90 9.78 -2.19 -2.54
C MET A 90 10.02 -0.72 -2.87
N ASP A 91 10.73 -0.45 -3.97
CA ASP A 91 10.73 0.83 -4.68
C ASP A 91 10.74 0.61 -6.20
N PHE A 92 10.20 1.55 -6.95
CA PHE A 92 10.06 1.46 -8.40
C PHE A 92 11.05 2.37 -9.17
N TYR A 93 12.22 2.64 -8.57
CA TYR A 93 13.26 3.43 -9.24
C TYR A 93 13.71 2.79 -10.55
N CYS A 94 13.87 1.48 -10.55
CA CYS A 94 14.39 0.77 -11.71
C CYS A 94 13.46 0.88 -12.92
N GLU A 95 12.17 0.66 -12.69
CA GLU A 95 11.14 0.85 -13.71
C GLU A 95 11.15 2.26 -14.27
N ALA A 96 11.11 3.24 -13.37
CA ALA A 96 11.02 4.64 -13.77
C ALA A 96 12.27 5.12 -14.51
N ARG A 97 13.46 4.67 -14.11
CA ARG A 97 14.73 5.13 -14.64
C ARG A 97 15.21 4.40 -15.88
N TYR A 98 15.07 3.08 -15.89
CA TYR A 98 15.61 2.22 -16.95
C TYR A 98 14.53 1.59 -17.81
N GLY A 99 13.36 1.31 -17.21
CA GLY A 99 12.29 0.60 -17.89
C GLY A 99 12.63 -0.86 -18.15
N ALA A 100 12.07 -1.41 -19.21
CA ALA A 100 12.25 -2.78 -19.62
C ALA A 100 12.48 -2.90 -21.14
N ARG A 101 13.03 -4.02 -21.55
CA ARG A 101 13.21 -4.37 -22.95
C ARG A 101 12.76 -5.80 -23.20
N GLU A 102 12.07 -6.01 -24.30
CA GLU A 102 11.79 -7.38 -24.78
C GLU A 102 13.09 -8.11 -25.10
N TYR A 103 13.17 -9.35 -24.66
CA TYR A 103 14.29 -10.21 -24.96
C TYR A 103 13.85 -11.69 -24.91
N ASP A 104 14.09 -12.42 -25.99
CA ASP A 104 13.86 -13.87 -26.09
C ASP A 104 12.46 -14.32 -25.65
N GLY A 105 11.44 -13.54 -25.96
CA GLY A 105 10.04 -13.78 -25.60
C GLY A 105 9.68 -13.52 -24.14
N GLY A 106 10.55 -12.81 -23.40
CA GLY A 106 10.33 -12.28 -22.07
C GLY A 106 10.76 -10.83 -21.98
N TYR A 107 10.97 -10.34 -20.75
CA TYR A 107 11.45 -8.99 -20.48
C TYR A 107 12.70 -9.00 -19.60
N ILE A 108 13.59 -8.06 -19.84
CA ILE A 108 14.75 -7.74 -19.02
C ILE A 108 14.79 -6.24 -18.75
N VAL A 109 15.43 -5.84 -17.65
CA VAL A 109 15.63 -4.43 -17.35
C VAL A 109 16.58 -3.78 -18.37
N ASP A 110 16.25 -2.59 -18.89
CA ASP A 110 17.05 -1.92 -19.92
C ASP A 110 18.21 -1.11 -19.33
N ARG A 111 19.23 -1.81 -18.83
CA ARG A 111 20.45 -1.22 -18.24
C ARG A 111 21.70 -1.38 -19.10
N PHE A 112 21.57 -1.69 -20.37
CA PHE A 112 22.69 -2.07 -21.25
C PHE A 112 23.75 -1.00 -21.40
N SER A 113 23.38 0.28 -21.39
CA SER A 113 24.34 1.40 -21.48
C SER A 113 25.36 1.44 -20.34
N LYS A 114 25.03 0.83 -19.18
CA LYS A 114 25.91 0.75 -18.00
C LYS A 114 26.77 -0.52 -17.97
N MET A 115 26.47 -1.49 -18.82
CA MET A 115 27.07 -2.81 -18.82
C MET A 115 27.93 -3.00 -20.05
N LYS A 116 29.01 -2.26 -20.11
CA LYS A 116 30.02 -2.39 -21.18
C LYS A 116 30.55 -3.82 -21.21
N GLY A 117 30.51 -4.43 -22.39
CA GLY A 117 31.20 -5.68 -22.65
C GLY A 117 30.42 -6.97 -22.35
N LEU A 118 29.13 -6.90 -22.07
CA LEU A 118 28.35 -8.12 -21.85
C LEU A 118 28.06 -8.85 -23.14
N HIS A 119 28.82 -9.90 -23.37
CA HIS A 119 28.52 -10.92 -24.40
C HIS A 119 27.58 -12.01 -23.86
N VAL A 120 26.92 -11.75 -22.73
CA VAL A 120 26.03 -12.68 -22.03
C VAL A 120 24.69 -12.82 -22.77
N ILE A 121 24.23 -11.73 -23.38
CA ILE A 121 22.97 -11.67 -24.12
C ILE A 121 23.22 -11.59 -25.63
N ASP A 122 22.43 -12.29 -26.39
CA ASP A 122 22.42 -12.15 -27.84
C ASP A 122 21.67 -10.87 -28.24
N LYS A 123 22.42 -9.87 -28.68
CA LYS A 123 21.86 -8.58 -29.10
C LYS A 123 20.84 -8.67 -30.23
N LYS A 124 20.87 -9.75 -31.03
CA LYS A 124 19.92 -9.98 -32.12
C LYS A 124 18.51 -10.34 -31.61
N LYS A 125 18.40 -10.79 -30.36
CA LYS A 125 17.15 -11.14 -29.71
C LYS A 125 16.52 -9.95 -28.94
N LEU A 126 17.17 -8.79 -28.92
CA LEU A 126 16.64 -7.58 -28.29
C LEU A 126 15.47 -7.02 -29.12
N GLY A 127 14.33 -6.89 -28.48
CA GLY A 127 13.12 -6.31 -29.05
C GLY A 127 12.87 -4.89 -28.60
N LYS A 128 11.61 -4.57 -28.43
CA LYS A 128 11.10 -3.22 -28.15
C LYS A 128 11.53 -2.70 -26.77
N GLU A 129 11.83 -1.41 -26.72
CA GLU A 129 12.17 -0.69 -25.49
C GLU A 129 10.94 -0.05 -24.88
N TYR A 130 10.83 -0.09 -23.54
CA TYR A 130 9.77 0.50 -22.75
C TYR A 130 10.35 1.31 -21.60
N ASN A 131 10.26 2.62 -21.63
CA ASN A 131 10.80 3.50 -20.60
C ASN A 131 10.09 4.86 -20.58
N TYR A 132 10.57 5.81 -19.77
CA TYR A 132 9.98 7.15 -19.65
C TYR A 132 10.08 8.04 -20.90
N THR A 133 10.82 7.62 -21.93
CA THR A 133 10.96 8.33 -23.21
C THR A 133 10.40 7.56 -24.39
N LYS A 134 10.38 6.21 -24.31
CA LYS A 134 9.96 5.33 -25.42
C LYS A 134 8.81 4.44 -24.97
N ASN A 135 7.76 4.41 -25.77
CA ASN A 135 6.59 3.57 -25.57
C ASN A 135 5.96 3.68 -24.14
N THR A 136 6.03 4.86 -23.54
CA THR A 136 5.68 5.08 -22.13
C THR A 136 4.24 4.66 -21.77
N ILE A 137 3.26 4.95 -22.64
CA ILE A 137 1.85 4.59 -22.39
C ILE A 137 1.68 3.07 -22.37
N GLU A 138 2.27 2.38 -23.35
CA GLU A 138 2.25 0.92 -23.41
C GLU A 138 3.01 0.31 -22.23
N PHE A 139 4.17 0.88 -21.88
CA PHE A 139 4.93 0.49 -20.70
C PHE A 139 4.09 0.54 -19.42
N ILE A 140 3.34 1.61 -19.22
CA ILE A 140 2.43 1.74 -18.08
C ILE A 140 1.38 0.63 -18.08
N GLY A 141 0.82 0.29 -19.23
CA GLY A 141 -0.16 -0.79 -19.38
C GLY A 141 0.44 -2.16 -19.00
N LEU A 142 1.58 -2.49 -19.57
CA LEU A 142 2.31 -3.74 -19.30
C LEU A 142 2.74 -3.82 -17.82
N TRP A 143 3.26 -2.73 -17.26
CA TRP A 143 3.67 -2.69 -15.86
C TRP A 143 2.50 -2.92 -14.91
N LYS A 144 1.35 -2.31 -15.19
CA LYS A 144 0.13 -2.55 -14.40
C LYS A 144 -0.28 -4.01 -14.40
N GLN A 145 -0.26 -4.63 -15.56
CA GLN A 145 -0.59 -6.05 -15.70
C GLN A 145 0.40 -6.90 -14.89
N ALA A 146 1.70 -6.70 -15.07
CA ALA A 146 2.73 -7.44 -14.35
C ALA A 146 2.62 -7.24 -12.81
N PHE A 147 2.36 -6.01 -12.36
CA PHE A 147 2.16 -5.73 -10.94
C PHE A 147 0.88 -6.38 -10.40
N ASP A 148 -0.19 -6.39 -11.17
CA ASP A 148 -1.44 -7.06 -10.79
C ASP A 148 -1.24 -8.58 -10.66
N GLU A 149 -0.51 -9.21 -11.58
CA GLU A 149 -0.13 -10.62 -11.52
C GLU A 149 0.78 -10.90 -10.32
N PHE A 150 1.73 -10.01 -10.02
CA PHE A 150 2.58 -10.10 -8.83
C PHE A 150 1.73 -10.04 -7.54
N MET A 151 0.75 -9.17 -7.46
CA MET A 151 -0.15 -9.07 -6.29
C MET A 151 -1.04 -10.31 -6.13
N VAL A 152 -1.44 -10.95 -7.24
CA VAL A 152 -2.11 -12.25 -7.20
C VAL A 152 -1.17 -13.31 -6.61
N PHE A 153 0.08 -13.37 -7.11
CA PHE A 153 1.10 -14.29 -6.58
C PHE A 153 1.33 -14.08 -5.06
N MET A 154 1.48 -12.82 -4.62
CA MET A 154 1.69 -12.49 -3.20
C MET A 154 0.51 -12.94 -2.34
N ARG A 155 -0.71 -12.65 -2.75
CA ARG A 155 -1.92 -13.09 -2.05
C ARG A 155 -2.01 -14.61 -1.92
N ASP A 156 -1.69 -15.33 -3.00
CA ASP A 156 -1.90 -16.78 -3.05
C ASP A 156 -0.77 -17.57 -2.36
N ASN A 157 0.45 -17.03 -2.30
CA ASN A 157 1.63 -17.72 -1.76
C ASN A 157 2.17 -17.11 -0.46
N LEU A 158 1.92 -15.82 -0.20
CA LEU A 158 2.53 -15.03 0.86
C LEU A 158 1.51 -14.09 1.53
N PRO A 159 0.33 -14.58 1.94
CA PRO A 159 -0.76 -13.73 2.45
C PRO A 159 -0.39 -12.97 3.73
N GLU A 160 0.58 -13.46 4.51
CA GLU A 160 1.02 -12.83 5.77
C GLU A 160 2.14 -11.78 5.54
N THR A 161 2.78 -11.77 4.38
CA THR A 161 3.86 -10.83 4.09
C THR A 161 3.30 -9.42 3.89
N LYS A 162 3.78 -8.45 4.66
CA LYS A 162 3.43 -7.04 4.52
C LYS A 162 4.27 -6.40 3.42
N ILE A 163 3.61 -5.77 2.45
CA ILE A 163 4.30 -5.05 1.37
C ILE A 163 4.35 -3.57 1.73
N VAL A 164 5.57 -3.02 1.73
CA VAL A 164 5.84 -1.62 2.07
C VAL A 164 6.49 -0.93 0.89
N ILE A 165 5.93 0.19 0.43
CA ILE A 165 6.49 0.98 -0.67
C ILE A 165 7.34 2.12 -0.10
N ASN A 166 8.61 2.19 -0.50
CA ASN A 166 9.50 3.30 -0.20
C ASN A 166 9.32 4.40 -1.25
N THR A 167 8.65 5.48 -0.89
CA THR A 167 8.15 6.49 -1.85
C THR A 167 9.13 7.64 -2.13
N ILE A 168 10.38 7.59 -1.64
CA ILE A 168 11.39 8.61 -1.96
C ILE A 168 11.56 8.74 -3.49
N LYS A 169 11.83 9.95 -3.95
CA LYS A 169 12.08 10.22 -5.37
C LYS A 169 13.54 10.56 -5.61
N GLY A 170 13.99 10.32 -6.84
CA GLY A 170 15.34 10.67 -7.25
C GLY A 170 15.62 12.18 -7.12
N ASN A 171 16.86 12.51 -6.81
CA ASN A 171 17.35 13.88 -6.79
C ASN A 171 18.64 13.98 -7.64
N ASN A 172 19.00 15.17 -8.07
CA ASN A 172 20.25 15.48 -8.77
C ASN A 172 21.07 16.57 -8.08
N VAL A 173 20.55 17.14 -6.98
CA VAL A 173 21.23 18.15 -6.18
C VAL A 173 22.18 17.49 -5.18
N VAL A 174 23.44 17.84 -5.27
CA VAL A 174 24.49 17.47 -4.32
C VAL A 174 24.75 18.63 -3.39
N VAL A 175 24.99 18.34 -2.12
CA VAL A 175 25.51 19.32 -1.14
C VAL A 175 26.90 18.86 -0.69
N ASP A 176 27.92 19.66 -0.95
CA ASP A 176 29.28 19.36 -0.54
C ASP A 176 29.52 19.64 0.97
N LYS A 177 30.70 19.28 1.46
CA LYS A 177 31.09 19.49 2.87
C LYS A 177 31.11 20.96 3.32
N LYS A 178 31.17 21.90 2.36
CA LYS A 178 31.12 23.35 2.61
C LYS A 178 29.70 23.92 2.55
N GLY A 179 28.70 23.08 2.24
CA GLY A 179 27.30 23.47 2.09
C GLY A 179 26.95 24.02 0.70
N ASN A 180 27.86 23.96 -0.29
CA ASN A 180 27.56 24.41 -1.64
C ASN A 180 26.67 23.41 -2.35
N LYS A 181 25.66 23.91 -3.05
CA LYS A 181 24.72 23.11 -3.85
C LYS A 181 25.12 23.13 -5.32
N TYR A 182 25.13 21.97 -5.96
CA TYR A 182 25.35 21.84 -7.40
C TYR A 182 24.62 20.64 -7.98
N ILE A 183 24.39 20.63 -9.28
CA ILE A 183 23.80 19.49 -9.98
C ILE A 183 24.88 18.46 -10.26
N SER A 184 24.61 17.20 -9.93
CA SER A 184 25.56 16.11 -10.21
C SER A 184 25.83 15.98 -11.71
N PRO A 185 27.09 16.08 -12.16
CA PRO A 185 27.43 15.90 -13.58
C PRO A 185 27.02 14.54 -14.16
N LYS A 186 26.90 13.52 -13.31
CA LYS A 186 26.48 12.15 -13.73
C LYS A 186 24.99 12.04 -14.01
N THR A 187 24.21 13.06 -13.71
CA THR A 187 22.76 13.04 -13.82
C THR A 187 22.19 14.09 -14.76
N VAL A 188 23.04 14.90 -15.39
CA VAL A 188 22.62 16.01 -16.28
C VAL A 188 21.81 15.54 -17.49
N ASP A 189 22.11 14.34 -18.02
CA ASP A 189 21.44 13.78 -19.19
C ASP A 189 20.13 13.06 -18.83
N VAL A 190 19.68 13.14 -17.58
CA VAL A 190 18.46 12.47 -17.12
C VAL A 190 17.34 13.48 -16.97
N ASP A 191 16.24 13.27 -17.67
CA ASP A 191 15.02 14.02 -17.41
C ASP A 191 14.41 13.54 -16.07
N LEU A 192 14.97 14.09 -14.98
CA LEU A 192 14.60 13.73 -13.61
C LEU A 192 13.12 13.98 -13.34
N LYS A 193 12.52 15.00 -13.94
CA LYS A 193 11.11 15.32 -13.77
C LYS A 193 10.26 14.17 -14.29
N ARG A 194 10.48 13.74 -15.55
CA ARG A 194 9.75 12.61 -16.14
C ARG A 194 9.96 11.29 -15.40
N VAL A 195 11.18 11.01 -14.96
CA VAL A 195 11.49 9.84 -14.15
C VAL A 195 10.67 9.85 -12.87
N ASN A 196 10.66 10.96 -12.14
CA ASN A 196 9.94 11.08 -10.88
C ASN A 196 8.41 11.07 -11.06
N GLU A 197 7.88 11.63 -12.16
CA GLU A 197 6.46 11.57 -12.50
C GLU A 197 6.02 10.13 -12.74
N LEU A 198 6.77 9.37 -13.56
CA LEU A 198 6.47 7.96 -13.83
C LEU A 198 6.62 7.10 -12.57
N TRP A 199 7.63 7.34 -11.77
CA TRP A 199 7.81 6.67 -10.47
C TRP A 199 6.65 6.94 -9.52
N THR A 200 6.23 8.20 -9.42
CA THR A 200 5.07 8.57 -8.61
C THR A 200 3.81 7.86 -9.10
N PHE A 201 3.64 7.73 -10.40
CA PHE A 201 2.52 6.97 -10.96
C PHE A 201 2.51 5.50 -10.49
N PHE A 202 3.66 4.82 -10.49
CA PHE A 202 3.78 3.44 -10.03
C PHE A 202 3.49 3.31 -8.54
N ASP A 203 4.05 4.20 -7.71
CA ASP A 203 3.77 4.23 -6.27
C ASP A 203 2.27 4.41 -5.99
N VAL A 204 1.66 5.41 -6.63
CA VAL A 204 0.24 5.74 -6.45
C VAL A 204 -0.65 4.57 -6.89
N TYR A 205 -0.33 3.92 -8.02
CA TYR A 205 -1.07 2.75 -8.47
C TYR A 205 -0.98 1.60 -7.47
N ALA A 206 0.22 1.25 -7.04
CA ALA A 206 0.45 0.15 -6.10
C ALA A 206 -0.24 0.40 -4.76
N ILE A 207 -0.03 1.58 -4.17
CA ILE A 207 -0.58 1.95 -2.86
C ILE A 207 -2.09 2.04 -2.90
N ASN A 208 -2.67 2.78 -3.86
CA ASN A 208 -4.11 3.04 -3.85
C ASN A 208 -4.95 1.85 -4.31
N LYS A 209 -4.45 1.06 -5.27
CA LYS A 209 -5.19 -0.10 -5.77
C LYS A 209 -5.23 -1.25 -4.76
N TYR A 210 -4.13 -1.46 -4.04
CA TYR A 210 -3.96 -2.62 -3.17
C TYR A 210 -3.94 -2.28 -1.68
N GLY A 211 -4.02 -1.00 -1.31
CA GLY A 211 -3.99 -0.56 0.09
C GLY A 211 -2.65 -0.84 0.76
N LEU A 212 -1.53 -0.75 0.00
CA LEU A 212 -0.21 -1.06 0.52
C LEU A 212 0.30 0.02 1.46
N ASP A 213 1.06 -0.42 2.46
CA ASP A 213 1.76 0.49 3.36
C ASP A 213 2.86 1.25 2.63
N ALA A 214 3.16 2.46 3.09
CA ALA A 214 4.14 3.32 2.44
C ALA A 214 4.97 4.13 3.43
N ILE A 215 6.28 4.18 3.21
CA ILE A 215 7.16 5.13 3.87
C ILE A 215 7.12 6.44 3.08
N ARG A 216 6.53 7.47 3.67
CA ARG A 216 6.39 8.81 3.08
C ARG A 216 7.35 9.80 3.72
N TYR A 217 7.72 10.83 2.96
CA TYR A 217 8.70 11.83 3.38
C TYR A 217 8.12 13.23 3.26
N ASP A 218 8.35 14.07 4.28
CA ASP A 218 7.84 15.44 4.34
C ASP A 218 8.85 16.46 3.77
N LYS A 219 10.04 15.99 3.40
CA LYS A 219 11.12 16.79 2.84
C LYS A 219 11.87 16.06 1.74
N GLU A 220 12.54 16.82 0.91
CA GLU A 220 13.49 16.29 -0.07
C GLU A 220 14.85 16.02 0.58
N TYR A 221 15.56 15.03 0.06
CA TYR A 221 16.92 14.69 0.46
C TYR A 221 17.86 14.91 -0.70
N THR A 222 19.01 15.55 -0.40
CA THR A 222 20.07 15.78 -1.37
C THR A 222 21.00 14.57 -1.46
N LEU A 223 21.80 14.53 -2.52
CA LEU A 223 22.73 13.45 -2.77
C LEU A 223 24.01 13.63 -1.95
N ASP A 224 24.62 12.50 -1.57
CA ASP A 224 25.90 12.46 -0.86
C ASP A 224 27.07 12.46 -1.87
N PRO A 225 27.96 13.48 -1.85
CA PRO A 225 29.12 13.53 -2.72
C PRO A 225 30.13 12.42 -2.41
N ASP A 226 30.18 11.96 -1.17
CA ASP A 226 31.09 10.95 -0.66
C ASP A 226 30.45 9.56 -0.54
N TYR A 227 29.39 9.30 -1.32
CA TYR A 227 28.70 8.02 -1.25
C TYR A 227 29.64 6.82 -1.36
N ILE A 228 29.71 6.03 -0.29
CA ILE A 228 30.83 5.13 0.04
C ILE A 228 30.80 3.77 -0.67
N PHE A 229 29.78 3.48 -1.47
CA PHE A 229 29.67 2.19 -2.10
C PHE A 229 30.27 2.17 -3.51
N GLY A 230 31.49 1.63 -3.58
CA GLY A 230 32.01 0.99 -4.76
C GLY A 230 32.24 1.85 -6.00
N GLY A 231 32.73 3.10 -5.87
CA GLY A 231 33.11 3.89 -7.06
C GLY A 231 31.95 4.24 -8.01
N LEU A 232 30.72 3.90 -7.66
CA LEU A 232 29.52 4.24 -8.44
C LEU A 232 29.25 5.76 -8.46
N GLY A 233 29.83 6.47 -7.50
CA GLY A 233 29.71 7.93 -7.36
C GLY A 233 28.27 8.38 -7.13
N VAL A 234 28.02 9.67 -7.36
CA VAL A 234 26.73 10.29 -7.11
C VAL A 234 25.73 9.85 -8.18
N ALA A 235 24.73 9.07 -7.78
CA ALA A 235 23.60 8.66 -8.61
C ALA A 235 22.29 9.24 -8.03
N LEU A 236 21.21 9.25 -8.81
CA LEU A 236 19.92 9.86 -8.46
C LEU A 236 19.31 9.39 -7.12
N VAL A 237 19.80 8.28 -6.56
CA VAL A 237 19.27 7.62 -5.36
C VAL A 237 20.34 7.40 -4.27
N HIS A 238 21.47 8.08 -4.37
CA HIS A 238 22.54 8.02 -3.38
C HIS A 238 22.46 9.22 -2.44
N PHE A 239 21.56 9.13 -1.49
CA PHE A 239 21.23 10.22 -0.59
C PHE A 239 22.22 10.38 0.56
N GLN A 240 22.16 11.52 1.23
CA GLN A 240 22.84 11.76 2.49
C GLN A 240 22.34 10.83 3.61
N ARG A 241 23.16 10.65 4.66
CA ARG A 241 22.88 9.68 5.74
C ARG A 241 21.56 9.90 6.48
N GLU A 242 21.11 11.14 6.55
CA GLU A 242 19.86 11.53 7.20
C GLU A 242 18.65 10.82 6.56
N TYR A 243 18.68 10.62 5.25
CA TYR A 243 17.65 9.86 4.55
C TYR A 243 17.60 8.41 5.06
N TYR A 244 18.72 7.70 5.12
CA TYR A 244 18.74 6.30 5.53
C TYR A 244 18.28 6.12 6.97
N LYS A 245 18.67 7.03 7.88
CA LYS A 245 18.20 7.04 9.27
C LYS A 245 16.69 7.25 9.37
N GLU A 246 16.16 8.21 8.62
CA GLU A 246 14.72 8.51 8.60
C GLU A 246 13.91 7.36 8.02
N CYS A 247 14.36 6.78 6.90
CA CYS A 247 13.72 5.63 6.28
C CYS A 247 13.69 4.44 7.22
N PHE A 248 14.81 4.14 7.86
CA PHE A 248 14.93 3.04 8.82
C PHE A 248 14.02 3.25 10.04
N ARG A 249 14.02 4.44 10.63
CA ARG A 249 13.15 4.79 11.77
C ARG A 249 11.68 4.57 11.42
N LYS A 250 11.22 5.09 10.26
CA LYS A 250 9.84 4.92 9.79
C LYS A 250 9.50 3.45 9.54
N LEU A 251 10.42 2.67 9.01
CA LEU A 251 10.21 1.24 8.78
C LEU A 251 10.10 0.47 10.11
N VAL A 252 10.93 0.79 11.12
CA VAL A 252 10.83 0.19 12.45
C VAL A 252 9.50 0.53 13.12
N GLU A 253 9.08 1.78 13.05
CA GLU A 253 7.78 2.24 13.57
C GLU A 253 6.62 1.50 12.91
N LEU A 254 6.67 1.35 11.59
CA LEU A 254 5.65 0.62 10.84
C LEU A 254 5.65 -0.87 11.20
N ALA A 255 6.82 -1.51 11.27
CA ALA A 255 6.95 -2.91 11.66
C ALA A 255 6.40 -3.16 13.09
N ALA A 256 6.64 -2.25 14.03
CA ALA A 256 6.10 -2.33 15.38
C ALA A 256 4.56 -2.29 15.41
N THR A 257 3.90 -1.68 14.42
CA THR A 257 2.43 -1.73 14.31
C THR A 257 1.94 -3.12 13.91
N TYR A 258 2.72 -3.87 13.12
CA TYR A 258 2.36 -5.23 12.71
C TYR A 258 2.37 -6.22 13.90
N ASP A 259 3.31 -6.06 14.84
CA ASP A 259 3.33 -6.87 16.07
C ASP A 259 2.15 -6.57 16.97
N LYS A 260 1.85 -5.29 17.17
CA LYS A 260 0.65 -4.89 17.91
C LYS A 260 -0.62 -5.50 17.29
N CYS A 261 -0.67 -5.61 15.96
CA CYS A 261 -1.79 -6.25 15.26
C CYS A 261 -1.84 -7.77 15.48
N LYS A 262 -0.70 -8.46 15.63
CA LYS A 262 -0.67 -9.89 15.96
C LYS A 262 -1.14 -10.16 17.40
N ASP A 263 -0.71 -9.34 18.37
CA ASP A 263 -1.10 -9.46 19.77
C ASP A 263 -2.49 -8.90 20.07
N LEU A 264 -2.95 -7.93 19.27
CA LEU A 264 -4.22 -7.23 19.42
C LEU A 264 -5.28 -7.70 18.44
N SER A 265 -5.15 -8.89 17.83
CA SER A 265 -6.13 -9.40 16.86
C SER A 265 -7.57 -9.38 17.38
N SER A 266 -7.77 -9.53 18.68
CA SER A 266 -9.06 -9.39 19.36
C SER A 266 -9.44 -7.94 19.73
N GLU A 267 -8.50 -7.00 19.73
CA GLU A 267 -8.72 -5.59 20.11
C GLU A 267 -8.63 -4.59 18.95
N LEU A 268 -8.05 -5.01 17.81
CA LEU A 268 -7.87 -4.16 16.66
C LEU A 268 -9.21 -3.72 16.08
N ASN A 269 -9.40 -2.40 15.96
CA ASN A 269 -10.52 -1.86 15.19
C ASN A 269 -10.17 -1.88 13.69
N LEU A 270 -10.89 -2.68 12.91
CA LEU A 270 -10.69 -2.81 11.45
C LEU A 270 -11.19 -1.58 10.67
N ILE A 271 -11.87 -0.64 11.32
CA ILE A 271 -12.35 0.60 10.70
C ILE A 271 -11.28 1.68 10.86
N SER A 272 -10.67 2.08 9.76
CA SER A 272 -9.82 3.27 9.73
C SER A 272 -10.67 4.54 9.92
N ASN A 273 -10.12 5.53 10.65
CA ASN A 273 -10.80 6.80 10.93
C ASN A 273 -12.23 6.62 11.52
N ASN A 274 -12.34 5.70 12.46
CA ASN A 274 -13.61 5.33 13.12
C ASN A 274 -14.19 6.43 14.03
N ASP A 275 -13.37 7.39 14.41
CA ASP A 275 -13.71 8.58 15.21
C ASP A 275 -13.89 9.85 14.36
N PHE A 276 -13.75 9.71 13.03
CA PHE A 276 -13.81 10.82 12.07
C PHE A 276 -12.75 11.90 12.30
N HIS A 277 -11.62 11.58 12.96
CA HIS A 277 -10.54 12.53 13.20
C HIS A 277 -10.06 13.18 11.91
N ASP A 278 -9.86 12.41 10.86
CA ASP A 278 -9.44 12.87 9.55
C ASP A 278 -10.63 13.25 8.64
N GLY A 279 -11.68 13.78 9.23
CA GLY A 279 -12.89 14.17 8.53
C GLY A 279 -13.57 12.98 7.87
N LYS A 280 -13.65 12.97 6.53
CA LYS A 280 -14.32 11.91 5.76
C LYS A 280 -13.37 10.86 5.18
N ALA A 281 -12.08 10.89 5.49
CA ALA A 281 -11.15 9.89 5.05
C ALA A 281 -11.64 8.49 5.43
N HIS A 282 -11.51 7.50 4.53
CA HIS A 282 -12.03 6.14 4.65
C HIS A 282 -13.57 5.99 4.70
N TRP A 283 -14.29 7.09 4.56
CA TRP A 283 -15.74 7.11 4.45
C TRP A 283 -16.17 7.75 3.14
N CYS A 284 -17.15 7.17 2.49
CA CYS A 284 -17.73 7.71 1.26
C CYS A 284 -19.18 8.12 1.47
N HIS A 285 -19.59 9.22 0.85
CA HIS A 285 -20.97 9.67 0.87
C HIS A 285 -21.75 9.13 -0.30
N TRP A 286 -22.99 8.78 -0.03
CA TRP A 286 -23.94 8.55 -1.09
C TRP A 286 -25.01 9.62 -1.12
N THR A 287 -25.46 10.04 0.06
CA THR A 287 -26.42 11.14 0.20
C THR A 287 -26.26 11.80 1.57
N GLY A 288 -26.41 13.10 1.60
CA GLY A 288 -26.46 13.88 2.82
C GLY A 288 -25.14 14.39 3.38
N ASN A 289 -25.23 15.21 4.40
CA ASN A 289 -24.10 15.77 5.09
C ASN A 289 -23.97 15.16 6.50
N PHE A 290 -22.72 14.87 6.86
CA PHE A 290 -22.35 14.40 8.19
C PHE A 290 -21.33 15.37 8.79
N LYS A 291 -21.50 15.71 10.05
CA LYS A 291 -20.58 16.56 10.81
C LYS A 291 -19.87 15.72 11.86
N ARG A 292 -18.56 15.90 11.98
CA ARG A 292 -17.78 15.36 13.08
C ARG A 292 -18.19 15.99 14.41
N LEU A 293 -18.19 15.18 15.46
CA LEU A 293 -18.35 15.60 16.85
C LEU A 293 -16.98 15.89 17.48
N ASN A 294 -16.90 16.80 18.44
CA ASN A 294 -15.65 17.18 19.10
C ASN A 294 -14.98 16.00 19.83
N GLU A 295 -15.78 15.11 20.42
CA GLU A 295 -15.34 13.93 21.18
C GLU A 295 -15.14 12.67 20.31
N GLY A 296 -15.12 12.84 18.99
CA GLY A 296 -15.10 11.74 18.03
C GLY A 296 -16.50 11.24 17.67
N GLY A 297 -16.62 10.70 16.44
CA GLY A 297 -17.89 10.27 15.88
C GLY A 297 -18.53 11.31 14.95
N CYS A 298 -19.78 11.09 14.57
CA CYS A 298 -20.48 11.95 13.63
C CYS A 298 -21.97 12.07 13.91
N ILE A 299 -22.57 13.11 13.36
CA ILE A 299 -24.00 13.34 13.34
C ILE A 299 -24.46 13.65 11.92
N ALA A 300 -25.58 13.09 11.49
CA ALA A 300 -26.23 13.47 10.25
C ALA A 300 -26.86 14.88 10.38
N LEU A 301 -26.49 15.77 9.45
CA LEU A 301 -26.99 17.15 9.45
C LEU A 301 -28.39 17.23 8.81
N THR A 302 -29.14 18.20 9.25
CA THR A 302 -30.44 18.56 8.66
C THR A 302 -30.27 19.14 7.26
N LEU A 303 -31.32 19.00 6.48
CA LEU A 303 -31.40 19.46 5.09
C LEU A 303 -31.59 20.96 4.89
N ARG A 304 -31.44 21.80 5.90
CA ARG A 304 -31.54 23.24 5.67
C ARG A 304 -30.68 23.76 4.52
N ASP A 305 -29.60 23.01 4.21
CA ASP A 305 -28.68 23.32 3.10
C ASP A 305 -28.97 22.53 1.81
N CYS A 306 -29.90 21.59 1.83
CA CYS A 306 -30.26 20.76 0.66
C CYS A 306 -31.77 20.81 0.48
N ARG A 307 -32.28 21.57 -0.45
CA ARG A 307 -33.70 21.88 -0.77
C ARG A 307 -34.68 20.71 -0.96
N ALA A 308 -34.50 19.59 -0.26
CA ALA A 308 -35.38 18.43 -0.32
C ALA A 308 -36.33 18.35 0.87
N GLU A 309 -37.56 17.91 0.66
CA GLU A 309 -38.54 17.73 1.73
C GLU A 309 -38.14 16.63 2.71
N LEU A 310 -38.39 16.84 4.00
CA LEU A 310 -37.95 16.00 5.12
C LEU A 310 -38.33 14.51 5.01
N GLY A 311 -39.27 14.14 4.18
CA GLY A 311 -39.73 12.75 3.99
C GLY A 311 -38.93 11.94 2.98
N GLU A 312 -38.21 12.58 2.07
CA GLU A 312 -37.49 11.92 0.97
C GLU A 312 -36.01 11.74 1.23
N TYR A 313 -35.45 12.43 2.22
CA TYR A 313 -34.06 12.41 2.52
C TYR A 313 -33.63 11.17 3.30
N LYS A 314 -32.65 10.47 2.75
CA LYS A 314 -32.07 9.25 3.33
C LYS A 314 -30.56 9.43 3.47
N PRO A 315 -30.09 10.10 4.53
CA PRO A 315 -28.67 10.31 4.72
C PRO A 315 -27.92 8.98 4.85
N GLN A 316 -26.82 8.85 4.12
CA GLN A 316 -26.00 7.64 4.11
C GLN A 316 -24.52 8.00 4.00
N ILE A 317 -23.72 7.41 4.87
CA ILE A 317 -22.27 7.40 4.78
C ILE A 317 -21.78 5.96 4.93
N TRP A 318 -20.92 5.52 4.05
CA TRP A 318 -20.43 4.15 3.99
C TRP A 318 -18.92 4.12 4.20
N THR A 319 -18.40 3.10 4.87
CA THR A 319 -16.96 2.83 4.84
C THR A 319 -16.51 2.50 3.42
N PHE A 320 -15.25 2.77 3.09
CA PHE A 320 -14.58 2.03 2.03
C PHE A 320 -14.64 0.53 2.34
N PRO A 321 -14.47 -0.34 1.35
CA PRO A 321 -14.43 -1.78 1.60
C PRO A 321 -13.35 -2.12 2.61
N ILE A 322 -13.73 -2.86 3.66
CA ILE A 322 -12.83 -3.38 4.67
C ILE A 322 -12.60 -4.85 4.33
N GLU A 323 -11.36 -5.25 4.20
CA GLU A 323 -11.02 -6.65 3.93
C GLU A 323 -11.18 -7.48 5.21
N ILE A 324 -11.83 -8.65 5.08
CA ILE A 324 -12.08 -9.60 6.15
C ILE A 324 -11.79 -11.03 5.68
N ILE A 325 -11.64 -11.97 6.61
CA ILE A 325 -11.55 -13.38 6.28
C ILE A 325 -12.96 -13.87 5.86
N GLY A 326 -13.08 -14.23 4.59
CA GLY A 326 -14.36 -14.63 3.98
C GLY A 326 -14.53 -16.15 3.91
N ASP A 327 -14.29 -16.87 5.01
CA ASP A 327 -14.41 -18.34 5.10
C ASP A 327 -15.81 -18.80 5.51
N GLY A 328 -16.67 -17.89 5.95
CA GLY A 328 -18.00 -18.17 6.45
C GLY A 328 -18.07 -18.60 7.91
N GLU A 329 -16.93 -18.80 8.56
CA GLU A 329 -16.79 -19.27 9.94
C GLU A 329 -16.25 -18.20 10.87
N THR A 330 -15.27 -17.43 10.40
CA THR A 330 -14.64 -16.34 11.15
C THR A 330 -15.68 -15.29 11.57
N MET A 331 -15.77 -15.07 12.88
CA MET A 331 -16.72 -14.13 13.47
C MET A 331 -16.14 -12.74 13.66
N TYR A 332 -16.94 -11.75 13.34
CA TYR A 332 -16.67 -10.33 13.52
C TYR A 332 -17.73 -9.72 14.44
N GLU A 333 -17.32 -8.76 15.27
CA GLU A 333 -18.23 -7.97 16.09
C GLU A 333 -18.14 -6.49 15.68
N LEU A 334 -19.26 -5.97 15.19
CA LEU A 334 -19.49 -4.54 15.03
C LEU A 334 -20.08 -4.00 16.33
N SER A 335 -19.48 -2.96 16.87
CA SER A 335 -20.06 -2.22 17.99
C SER A 335 -20.01 -0.71 17.71
N PHE A 336 -20.99 0.02 18.23
CA PHE A 336 -21.02 1.48 18.16
C PHE A 336 -21.95 2.04 19.23
N ASP A 337 -21.72 3.30 19.59
CA ASP A 337 -22.56 4.03 20.52
C ASP A 337 -23.49 4.97 19.77
N ILE A 338 -24.73 5.07 20.26
CA ILE A 338 -25.73 6.02 19.82
C ILE A 338 -26.15 6.89 20.99
N LEU A 339 -26.20 8.19 20.75
CA LEU A 339 -26.81 9.17 21.66
C LEU A 339 -27.92 9.90 20.91
N VAL A 340 -29.14 9.78 21.41
CA VAL A 340 -30.31 10.43 20.81
C VAL A 340 -30.63 11.73 21.59
N LYS A 341 -30.63 12.85 20.86
CA LYS A 341 -30.85 14.20 21.43
C LYS A 341 -32.19 14.84 21.05
N ASN A 342 -32.96 14.20 20.17
CA ASN A 342 -34.19 14.77 19.65
C ASN A 342 -35.42 13.90 19.98
N GLU A 343 -36.40 14.46 20.65
CA GLU A 343 -37.63 13.77 21.09
C GLU A 343 -38.47 13.22 19.92
N LYS A 344 -38.35 13.78 18.72
CA LYS A 344 -39.04 13.24 17.53
C LYS A 344 -38.69 11.77 17.21
N VAL A 345 -37.58 11.28 17.74
CA VAL A 345 -37.16 9.88 17.61
C VAL A 345 -38.12 8.97 18.39
N LEU A 346 -38.59 9.41 19.55
CA LEU A 346 -39.45 8.65 20.46
C LEU A 346 -40.82 8.28 19.82
N GLN A 347 -41.25 9.06 18.83
CA GLN A 347 -42.49 8.86 18.12
C GLN A 347 -42.40 7.79 17.04
N LYS A 348 -41.22 7.22 16.78
CA LYS A 348 -41.00 6.23 15.71
C LYS A 348 -40.84 4.83 16.28
N LYS A 349 -41.71 3.93 15.90
CA LYS A 349 -41.70 2.57 16.38
C LYS A 349 -40.44 1.82 15.95
N ASN A 350 -40.07 1.89 14.68
CA ASN A 350 -38.84 1.25 14.18
C ASN A 350 -38.10 2.19 13.21
N PHE A 351 -36.81 2.38 13.41
CA PHE A 351 -35.98 3.13 12.48
C PHE A 351 -34.59 2.48 12.31
N VAL A 352 -34.14 2.40 11.10
CA VAL A 352 -32.82 1.85 10.75
C VAL A 352 -31.77 2.89 11.03
N VAL A 353 -30.71 2.49 11.72
CA VAL A 353 -29.59 3.37 12.11
C VAL A 353 -28.25 2.93 11.59
N PHE A 354 -28.10 1.66 11.27
CA PHE A 354 -26.86 1.08 10.81
C PHE A 354 -27.09 -0.08 9.85
N GLY A 355 -26.13 -0.32 8.94
CA GLY A 355 -26.18 -1.44 8.01
C GLY A 355 -24.83 -2.09 7.82
N VAL A 356 -24.85 -3.40 7.60
CA VAL A 356 -23.69 -4.23 7.28
C VAL A 356 -23.97 -4.92 5.95
N ARG A 357 -23.03 -4.84 5.00
CA ARG A 357 -23.08 -5.57 3.75
C ARG A 357 -21.76 -6.25 3.46
N THR A 358 -21.80 -7.48 3.03
CA THR A 358 -20.62 -8.25 2.66
C THR A 358 -20.58 -8.51 1.15
N PHE A 359 -19.40 -8.54 0.57
CA PHE A 359 -19.18 -8.66 -0.86
C PHE A 359 -18.04 -9.64 -1.16
N LYS A 360 -18.14 -10.29 -2.32
CA LYS A 360 -17.11 -11.19 -2.81
C LYS A 360 -15.90 -10.44 -3.39
N TYR A 361 -16.14 -9.31 -4.05
CA TYR A 361 -15.13 -8.56 -4.77
C TYR A 361 -15.06 -7.09 -4.33
N LEU A 362 -13.86 -6.51 -4.35
CA LEU A 362 -13.57 -5.13 -3.93
C LEU A 362 -14.41 -4.07 -4.64
N LYS A 363 -14.69 -4.28 -5.92
CA LYS A 363 -15.44 -3.30 -6.76
C LYS A 363 -16.97 -3.36 -6.60
N GLN A 364 -17.47 -4.34 -5.87
CA GLN A 364 -18.90 -4.46 -5.64
C GLN A 364 -19.37 -3.44 -4.59
N TYR A 365 -20.48 -2.78 -4.85
CA TYR A 365 -21.03 -1.77 -3.94
C TYR A 365 -22.55 -1.69 -3.97
N LYS A 366 -23.20 -2.25 -5.00
CA LYS A 366 -24.66 -2.24 -5.12
C LYS A 366 -25.28 -3.22 -4.13
N TYR A 367 -26.49 -2.93 -3.70
CA TYR A 367 -27.26 -3.85 -2.87
C TYR A 367 -27.42 -5.23 -3.51
N SER A 368 -27.67 -5.26 -4.82
CA SER A 368 -27.80 -6.49 -5.61
C SER A 368 -26.55 -7.37 -5.63
N ASP A 369 -25.38 -6.78 -5.37
CA ASP A 369 -24.09 -7.47 -5.43
C ASP A 369 -23.67 -8.02 -4.05
N SER A 370 -24.41 -7.68 -2.98
CA SER A 370 -24.07 -8.12 -1.63
C SER A 370 -24.38 -9.60 -1.43
N LEU A 371 -23.48 -10.33 -0.79
CA LEU A 371 -23.70 -11.71 -0.36
C LEU A 371 -24.64 -11.76 0.85
N THR A 372 -24.46 -10.82 1.77
CA THR A 372 -25.35 -10.60 2.90
C THR A 372 -25.63 -9.11 3.05
N SER A 373 -26.81 -8.79 3.48
CA SER A 373 -27.20 -7.42 3.83
C SER A 373 -28.05 -7.46 5.07
N ASP A 374 -27.60 -6.81 6.12
CA ASP A 374 -28.32 -6.70 7.37
C ASP A 374 -28.37 -5.26 7.84
N SER A 375 -29.39 -4.93 8.64
CA SER A 375 -29.57 -3.59 9.17
C SER A 375 -30.03 -3.64 10.62
N LEU A 376 -29.42 -2.79 11.44
CA LEU A 376 -29.85 -2.60 12.82
C LEU A 376 -31.01 -1.61 12.86
N GLU A 377 -32.10 -2.06 13.44
CA GLU A 377 -33.29 -1.24 13.69
C GLU A 377 -33.42 -0.94 15.19
N LEU A 378 -33.79 0.28 15.51
CA LEU A 378 -34.07 0.72 16.87
C LEU A 378 -35.56 1.03 17.02
N ASP A 379 -36.10 0.69 18.18
CA ASP A 379 -37.44 1.15 18.59
C ASP A 379 -37.30 2.42 19.45
N GLY A 380 -37.81 3.53 18.94
CA GLY A 380 -37.76 4.81 19.63
C GLY A 380 -38.49 4.81 20.99
N HIS A 381 -39.48 3.93 21.18
CA HIS A 381 -40.20 3.82 22.44
C HIS A 381 -39.33 3.28 23.60
N ASN A 382 -38.22 2.61 23.27
CA ASN A 382 -37.29 2.03 24.23
C ASN A 382 -36.03 2.91 24.44
N ILE A 383 -36.04 4.16 23.95
CA ILE A 383 -34.89 5.05 24.00
C ILE A 383 -35.20 6.25 24.94
N GLU A 384 -34.28 6.52 25.85
CA GLU A 384 -34.28 7.72 26.69
C GLU A 384 -33.41 8.80 26.03
N ILE A 385 -33.94 10.00 25.90
CA ILE A 385 -33.20 11.15 25.36
C ILE A 385 -32.03 11.52 26.27
N GLY A 386 -30.86 11.77 25.64
CA GLY A 386 -29.63 12.10 26.34
C GLY A 386 -28.88 10.90 26.92
N LYS A 387 -29.44 9.70 26.84
CA LYS A 387 -28.76 8.47 27.26
C LYS A 387 -27.97 7.86 26.11
N LYS A 388 -26.79 7.40 26.41
CA LYS A 388 -25.91 6.69 25.47
C LYS A 388 -26.23 5.18 25.50
N TYR A 389 -26.41 4.60 24.34
CA TYR A 389 -26.65 3.17 24.14
C TYR A 389 -25.52 2.59 23.31
N THR A 390 -24.96 1.45 23.77
CA THR A 390 -23.94 0.69 23.01
C THR A 390 -24.61 -0.52 22.36
N TYR A 391 -24.48 -0.61 21.04
CA TYR A 391 -24.99 -1.72 20.25
C TYR A 391 -23.84 -2.63 19.82
N ARG A 392 -24.14 -3.94 19.77
CA ARG A 392 -23.20 -4.98 19.30
C ARG A 392 -23.92 -5.90 18.34
N TYR A 393 -23.25 -6.18 17.23
CA TYR A 393 -23.76 -7.05 16.19
C TYR A 393 -22.65 -7.99 15.73
N ARG A 394 -22.90 -9.31 15.80
CA ARG A 394 -21.94 -10.34 15.40
C ARG A 394 -22.36 -10.96 14.08
N PHE A 395 -21.40 -11.17 13.19
CA PHE A 395 -21.63 -11.80 11.90
C PHE A 395 -20.39 -12.56 11.42
N SER A 396 -20.61 -13.54 10.54
CA SER A 396 -19.59 -14.14 9.70
C SER A 396 -19.89 -13.88 8.23
N SER A 397 -18.94 -14.10 7.35
CA SER A 397 -19.13 -13.85 5.93
C SER A 397 -18.39 -14.83 5.04
N LYS A 398 -19.00 -15.24 3.93
CA LYS A 398 -18.33 -15.88 2.79
C LYS A 398 -17.71 -14.86 1.83
N GLY A 399 -17.94 -13.58 2.03
CA GLY A 399 -17.37 -12.48 1.25
C GLY A 399 -16.12 -11.92 1.90
N LYS A 400 -15.12 -11.60 1.09
CA LYS A 400 -13.84 -11.05 1.54
C LYS A 400 -13.89 -9.58 1.95
N TYR A 401 -15.00 -8.89 1.67
CA TYR A 401 -15.12 -7.45 1.93
C TYR A 401 -16.41 -7.16 2.66
N VAL A 402 -16.33 -6.27 3.65
CA VAL A 402 -17.49 -5.71 4.35
C VAL A 402 -17.53 -4.20 4.17
N ARG A 403 -18.73 -3.66 4.03
CA ARG A 403 -19.01 -2.23 4.12
C ARG A 403 -20.01 -2.00 5.22
N LEU A 404 -19.72 -1.00 6.03
CA LEU A 404 -20.57 -0.55 7.11
C LEU A 404 -21.21 0.77 6.71
N ALA A 405 -22.45 0.95 7.06
CA ALA A 405 -23.18 2.17 6.76
C ALA A 405 -23.86 2.76 8.00
N ILE A 406 -23.65 4.02 8.21
CA ILE A 406 -24.57 4.84 9.00
C ILE A 406 -25.61 5.33 8.02
N PHE A 407 -26.88 4.89 8.16
CA PHE A 407 -27.92 5.32 7.26
C PHE A 407 -29.29 5.34 7.93
N MET A 408 -30.18 6.16 7.39
CA MET A 408 -31.55 6.26 7.83
C MET A 408 -32.48 6.07 6.65
N LYS A 409 -33.49 5.18 6.76
CA LYS A 409 -34.55 5.04 5.74
C LYS A 409 -35.41 6.30 5.64
N LYS A 410 -35.58 6.99 6.76
CA LYS A 410 -36.19 8.33 6.88
C LYS A 410 -35.32 9.15 7.80
N TYR A 411 -35.02 10.39 7.44
CA TYR A 411 -34.20 11.24 8.25
C TYR A 411 -34.80 11.48 9.63
N VAL A 412 -33.98 11.31 10.65
CA VAL A 412 -34.31 11.62 12.04
C VAL A 412 -33.16 12.49 12.59
N PRO A 413 -33.45 13.75 12.96
CA PRO A 413 -32.42 14.63 13.48
C PRO A 413 -31.96 14.23 14.89
N GLY A 414 -30.73 14.60 15.24
CA GLY A 414 -30.23 14.50 16.61
C GLY A 414 -29.80 13.09 17.03
N ILE A 415 -29.42 12.23 16.11
CA ILE A 415 -28.76 10.96 16.42
C ILE A 415 -27.27 11.13 16.20
N GLU A 416 -26.49 11.01 17.27
CA GLU A 416 -25.04 11.01 17.26
C GLU A 416 -24.51 9.58 17.30
N TYR A 417 -23.49 9.31 16.50
CA TYR A 417 -22.79 8.02 16.41
C TYR A 417 -21.35 8.21 16.87
N SER A 418 -20.89 7.36 17.76
CA SER A 418 -19.52 7.39 18.24
C SER A 418 -19.00 5.98 18.54
N ASN A 419 -17.70 5.87 18.84
CA ASN A 419 -17.05 4.64 19.26
C ASN A 419 -17.31 3.45 18.31
N ILE A 420 -17.30 3.70 17.00
CA ILE A 420 -17.61 2.69 15.98
C ILE A 420 -16.41 1.75 15.86
N LYS A 421 -16.63 0.45 16.07
CA LYS A 421 -15.57 -0.57 16.06
C LYS A 421 -16.04 -1.80 15.31
N LEU A 422 -15.18 -2.31 14.46
CA LEU A 422 -15.32 -3.64 13.86
C LEU A 422 -14.11 -4.47 14.30
N LYS A 423 -14.36 -5.56 15.00
CA LYS A 423 -13.32 -6.42 15.56
C LYS A 423 -13.45 -7.84 15.07
N TYR A 424 -12.32 -8.53 14.97
CA TYR A 424 -12.26 -9.98 14.90
C TYR A 424 -12.58 -10.57 16.27
N VAL A 425 -13.40 -11.60 16.33
CA VAL A 425 -13.84 -12.21 17.61
C VAL A 425 -13.36 -13.67 17.75
N GLY A 426 -12.89 -14.27 16.67
CA GLY A 426 -12.44 -15.66 16.65
C GLY A 426 -13.26 -16.54 15.71
N LYS A 427 -12.93 -17.83 15.70
CA LYS A 427 -13.82 -18.86 15.14
C LYS A 427 -14.73 -19.37 16.25
N PRO A 428 -15.99 -19.74 15.96
CA PRO A 428 -16.77 -20.48 16.95
C PRO A 428 -16.04 -21.77 17.30
N ASP A 429 -16.01 -22.11 18.59
CA ASP A 429 -15.47 -23.36 19.10
C ASP A 429 -16.17 -24.57 18.50
#